data_3dcf30e8c521b9e6a8486094236399de
#
_entry.id   3dcf30e8c521b9e6a8486094236399de
#
_cell.length_a   1.000
_cell.length_b   1.000
_cell.length_c   1.000
_cell.angle_alpha   90.00
_cell.angle_beta   90.00
_cell.angle_gamma   90.00
#
_symmetry.space_group_name_H-M   'P 1'
#
loop_
_entity.id
_entity.type
_entity.pdbx_description
1 polymer ?
#
loop_
_entity_poly.entity_id
_entity_poly.type
_entity_poly.pdbx_seq_one_letter_code
_entity_poly.pdbx_strand_id
1 'polypeptide(L)'
;MNEQTKKIIAETLHMKIQTPWIWLVVVLTICLTALFYVSQKPQVAVYSQYVKSLCDYQFADASLMRSMEHVKNGYEVDTAVVLSQMMTLREVALSFEGGIQKLEQAGFSAPSKASVANFKSSVLAKVSCLQRYLSERSAWFDELEKVYRLMEMNSAGVELPLMRKLDSARAGYAVALDGLELPEAFNKRVESLFKKNLDLHSAWKQFDNDKTLSASDELLHFFQMENVKEISLSAKVPLAFYFLSLVLLLATFFFIFKSKQ
;
A
#
# COMPACT_ATOMS: atom_id res chain seq x y z
N MET A 1 25.51 -78.18 -18.27
CA MET A 1 25.31 -76.88 -17.58
C MET A 1 24.33 -77.14 -16.44
N ASN A 2 24.82 -77.02 -15.22
CA ASN A 2 24.14 -77.51 -14.01
C ASN A 2 22.90 -76.64 -13.74
N GLU A 3 21.77 -77.23 -13.30
CA GLU A 3 20.54 -76.52 -13.04
C GLU A 3 20.72 -75.36 -12.05
N GLN A 4 21.65 -75.52 -11.11
CA GLN A 4 22.03 -74.43 -10.17
C GLN A 4 22.63 -73.25 -10.88
N THR A 5 23.43 -73.44 -11.96
CA THR A 5 24.01 -72.31 -12.72
C THR A 5 22.95 -71.55 -13.51
N LYS A 6 21.90 -72.20 -14.01
CA LYS A 6 20.76 -71.57 -14.68
C LYS A 6 19.94 -70.77 -13.72
N LYS A 7 19.76 -71.23 -12.49
CA LYS A 7 19.00 -70.51 -11.45
C LYS A 7 19.70 -69.25 -10.98
N ILE A 8 21.04 -69.33 -10.78
CA ILE A 8 21.85 -68.15 -10.38
C ILE A 8 21.87 -67.08 -11.51
N ILE A 9 21.98 -67.52 -12.77
CA ILE A 9 21.94 -66.58 -13.91
C ILE A 9 20.57 -65.94 -14.05
N ALA A 10 19.47 -66.67 -13.83
CA ALA A 10 18.13 -66.14 -13.86
C ALA A 10 17.87 -65.14 -12.70
N GLU A 11 18.34 -65.44 -11.50
CA GLU A 11 18.24 -64.52 -10.34
C GLU A 11 19.07 -63.24 -10.51
N THR A 12 20.32 -63.35 -11.06
CA THR A 12 21.16 -62.17 -11.34
C THR A 12 20.61 -61.34 -12.49
N LEU A 13 19.99 -61.95 -13.51
CA LEU A 13 19.33 -61.22 -14.60
C LEU A 13 18.08 -60.53 -14.11
N HIS A 14 17.28 -61.15 -13.21
CA HIS A 14 16.11 -60.57 -12.60
C HIS A 14 16.50 -59.35 -11.71
N MET A 15 17.58 -59.47 -10.94
CA MET A 15 18.09 -58.38 -10.10
C MET A 15 18.59 -57.20 -10.95
N LYS A 16 19.22 -57.46 -12.09
CA LYS A 16 19.74 -56.43 -13.01
C LYS A 16 18.62 -55.65 -13.73
N ILE A 17 17.47 -56.29 -13.96
CA ILE A 17 16.31 -55.64 -14.61
C ILE A 17 15.48 -54.84 -13.61
N GLN A 18 15.51 -55.18 -12.33
CA GLN A 18 14.76 -54.47 -11.30
C GLN A 18 15.40 -53.14 -10.85
N THR A 19 16.72 -53.03 -10.92
CA THR A 19 17.48 -51.87 -10.45
C THR A 19 17.04 -50.53 -11.06
N PRO A 20 16.87 -50.39 -12.40
CA PRO A 20 16.48 -49.10 -13.00
C PRO A 20 15.05 -48.65 -12.59
N TRP A 21 14.14 -49.62 -12.36
CA TRP A 21 12.77 -49.31 -11.95
C TRP A 21 12.69 -48.83 -10.50
N ILE A 22 13.50 -49.40 -9.63
CA ILE A 22 13.61 -48.95 -8.23
C ILE A 22 14.10 -47.49 -8.19
N TRP A 23 15.12 -47.16 -8.98
CA TRP A 23 15.62 -45.79 -9.08
C TRP A 23 14.58 -44.83 -9.64
N LEU A 24 13.76 -45.22 -10.62
CA LEU A 24 12.69 -44.43 -11.18
C LEU A 24 11.62 -44.13 -10.11
N VAL A 25 11.21 -45.09 -9.30
CA VAL A 25 10.26 -44.88 -8.20
C VAL A 25 10.85 -43.97 -7.13
N VAL A 26 12.12 -44.12 -6.79
CA VAL A 26 12.80 -43.25 -5.81
C VAL A 26 12.86 -41.82 -6.33
N VAL A 27 13.26 -41.58 -7.58
CA VAL A 27 13.32 -40.23 -8.17
C VAL A 27 11.93 -39.60 -8.22
N LEU A 28 10.89 -40.34 -8.64
CA LEU A 28 9.51 -39.86 -8.65
C LEU A 28 9.02 -39.50 -7.26
N THR A 29 9.35 -40.29 -6.25
CA THR A 29 8.98 -40.01 -4.85
C THR A 29 9.65 -38.73 -4.34
N ILE A 30 10.95 -38.54 -4.67
CA ILE A 30 11.68 -37.31 -4.31
C ILE A 30 11.05 -36.10 -5.00
N CYS A 31 10.72 -36.18 -6.30
CA CYS A 31 10.03 -35.10 -7.01
C CYS A 31 8.67 -34.77 -6.42
N LEU A 32 7.87 -35.78 -6.07
CA LEU A 32 6.57 -35.59 -5.39
C LEU A 32 6.73 -34.91 -4.04
N THR A 33 7.69 -35.33 -3.24
CA THR A 33 7.97 -34.71 -1.93
C THR A 33 8.40 -33.25 -2.10
N ALA A 34 9.25 -32.94 -3.08
CA ALA A 34 9.66 -31.58 -3.38
C ALA A 34 8.48 -30.70 -3.83
N LEU A 35 7.61 -31.22 -4.72
CA LEU A 35 6.40 -30.53 -5.16
C LEU A 35 5.42 -30.29 -4.00
N PHE A 36 5.24 -31.27 -3.11
CA PHE A 36 4.42 -31.12 -1.92
C PHE A 36 4.95 -30.03 -1.01
N TYR A 37 6.26 -29.98 -0.78
CA TYR A 37 6.89 -28.92 0.03
C TYR A 37 6.71 -27.53 -0.59
N VAL A 38 6.86 -27.40 -1.91
CA VAL A 38 6.63 -26.15 -2.63
C VAL A 38 5.17 -25.72 -2.57
N SER A 39 4.23 -26.68 -2.64
CA SER A 39 2.79 -26.37 -2.57
C SER A 39 2.32 -25.83 -1.22
N GLN A 40 3.08 -26.12 -0.16
CA GLN A 40 2.71 -25.68 1.21
C GLN A 40 3.17 -24.26 1.55
N LYS A 41 3.91 -23.56 0.67
CA LYS A 41 4.34 -22.18 0.95
C LYS A 41 3.16 -21.22 0.79
N PRO A 42 2.77 -20.48 1.82
CA PRO A 42 1.61 -19.55 1.79
C PRO A 42 1.94 -18.22 1.12
N GLN A 43 2.54 -18.25 -0.08
CA GLN A 43 3.05 -17.04 -0.75
C GLN A 43 1.92 -16.12 -1.20
N VAL A 44 0.83 -16.69 -1.72
CA VAL A 44 -0.37 -15.94 -2.15
C VAL A 44 -0.97 -15.11 -1.01
N ALA A 45 -1.07 -15.69 0.19
CA ALA A 45 -1.65 -15.01 1.34
C ALA A 45 -0.82 -13.79 1.76
N VAL A 46 0.52 -13.89 1.64
CA VAL A 46 1.43 -12.80 2.00
C VAL A 46 1.28 -11.62 1.05
N TYR A 47 1.36 -11.84 -0.26
CA TYR A 47 1.21 -10.76 -1.25
C TYR A 47 -0.20 -10.15 -1.22
N SER A 48 -1.24 -10.95 -1.05
CA SER A 48 -2.61 -10.48 -0.92
C SER A 48 -2.79 -9.57 0.31
N GLN A 49 -2.08 -9.82 1.41
CA GLN A 49 -2.07 -8.95 2.58
C GLN A 49 -1.45 -7.59 2.29
N TYR A 50 -0.34 -7.52 1.54
CA TYR A 50 0.27 -6.24 1.14
C TYR A 50 -0.62 -5.46 0.17
N VAL A 51 -1.24 -6.14 -0.80
CA VAL A 51 -2.24 -5.53 -1.69
C VAL A 51 -3.37 -4.91 -0.88
N LYS A 52 -3.93 -5.66 0.08
CA LYS A 52 -4.98 -5.15 0.96
C LYS A 52 -4.50 -3.95 1.77
N SER A 53 -3.33 -4.01 2.39
CA SER A 53 -2.79 -2.91 3.19
C SER A 53 -2.59 -1.62 2.36
N LEU A 54 -2.18 -1.73 1.10
CA LEU A 54 -2.04 -0.58 0.21
C LEU A 54 -3.40 -0.03 -0.24
N CYS A 55 -4.39 -0.89 -0.50
CA CYS A 55 -5.76 -0.44 -0.78
C CYS A 55 -6.37 0.25 0.45
N ASP A 56 -6.18 -0.29 1.65
CA ASP A 56 -6.64 0.34 2.90
C ASP A 56 -5.95 1.69 3.13
N TYR A 57 -4.64 1.80 2.79
CA TYR A 57 -3.91 3.06 2.80
C TYR A 57 -4.53 4.08 1.83
N GLN A 58 -4.78 3.70 0.57
CA GLN A 58 -5.37 4.61 -0.43
C GLN A 58 -6.76 5.08 -0.02
N PHE A 59 -7.56 4.21 0.59
CA PHE A 59 -8.86 4.57 1.13
C PHE A 59 -8.75 5.57 2.29
N ALA A 60 -7.83 5.32 3.23
CA ALA A 60 -7.57 6.21 4.36
C ALA A 60 -7.03 7.57 3.88
N ASP A 61 -6.17 7.58 2.86
CA ASP A 61 -5.64 8.77 2.23
C ASP A 61 -6.74 9.61 1.59
N ALA A 62 -7.62 9.00 0.79
CA ALA A 62 -8.76 9.67 0.19
C ALA A 62 -9.73 10.23 1.24
N SER A 63 -9.94 9.50 2.34
CA SER A 63 -10.77 9.95 3.46
C SER A 63 -10.16 11.18 4.15
N LEU A 64 -8.84 11.16 4.41
CA LEU A 64 -8.12 12.30 4.97
C LEU A 64 -8.21 13.53 4.04
N MET A 65 -8.01 13.33 2.73
CA MET A 65 -8.11 14.42 1.76
C MET A 65 -9.49 15.07 1.76
N ARG A 66 -10.55 14.27 1.84
CA ARG A 66 -11.92 14.78 1.97
C ARG A 66 -12.09 15.62 3.25
N SER A 67 -11.60 15.12 4.38
CA SER A 67 -11.63 15.85 5.64
C SER A 67 -10.87 17.17 5.55
N MET A 68 -9.72 17.18 4.89
CA MET A 68 -8.91 18.39 4.69
C MET A 68 -9.56 19.40 3.71
N GLU A 69 -10.29 18.92 2.69
CA GLU A 69 -11.10 19.80 1.84
C GLU A 69 -12.22 20.48 2.63
N HIS A 70 -12.86 19.77 3.55
CA HIS A 70 -13.84 20.38 4.46
C HIS A 70 -13.19 21.48 5.32
N VAL A 71 -12.02 21.22 5.91
CA VAL A 71 -11.25 22.23 6.66
C VAL A 71 -10.91 23.44 5.80
N LYS A 72 -10.44 23.22 4.56
CA LYS A 72 -10.13 24.27 3.59
C LYS A 72 -11.36 25.16 3.34
N ASN A 73 -12.51 24.54 3.11
CA ASN A 73 -13.76 25.22 2.78
C ASN A 73 -14.48 25.82 4.01
N GLY A 74 -13.84 25.80 5.18
CA GLY A 74 -14.37 26.44 6.40
C GLY A 74 -15.49 25.69 7.10
N TYR A 75 -15.69 24.42 6.75
CA TYR A 75 -16.62 23.57 7.49
C TYR A 75 -16.01 23.14 8.83
N GLU A 76 -16.85 23.01 9.85
CA GLU A 76 -16.42 22.42 11.11
C GLU A 76 -16.05 20.94 10.90
N VAL A 77 -14.82 20.62 11.20
CA VAL A 77 -14.31 19.25 11.19
C VAL A 77 -13.66 19.00 12.54
N ASP A 78 -13.92 17.84 13.12
CA ASP A 78 -13.22 17.42 14.32
C ASP A 78 -11.72 17.24 14.03
N THR A 79 -10.94 18.18 14.54
CA THR A 79 -9.48 18.20 14.38
C THR A 79 -8.82 16.92 14.91
N ALA A 80 -9.41 16.31 15.97
CA ALA A 80 -8.89 15.06 16.51
C ALA A 80 -9.05 13.89 15.52
N VAL A 81 -10.14 13.85 14.76
CA VAL A 81 -10.36 12.87 13.70
C VAL A 81 -9.32 13.03 12.59
N VAL A 82 -9.08 14.27 12.14
CA VAL A 82 -8.08 14.55 11.10
C VAL A 82 -6.68 14.15 11.55
N LEU A 83 -6.29 14.51 12.77
CA LEU A 83 -4.99 14.12 13.33
C LEU A 83 -4.85 12.60 13.48
N SER A 84 -5.90 11.91 13.89
CA SER A 84 -5.93 10.45 13.97
C SER A 84 -5.72 9.81 12.59
N GLN A 85 -6.39 10.32 11.54
CA GLN A 85 -6.20 9.85 10.17
C GLN A 85 -4.75 10.07 9.70
N MET A 86 -4.16 11.24 9.99
CA MET A 86 -2.75 11.52 9.68
C MET A 86 -1.79 10.55 10.38
N MET A 87 -2.04 10.25 11.67
CA MET A 87 -1.25 9.27 12.42
C MET A 87 -1.35 7.87 11.80
N THR A 88 -2.54 7.45 11.42
CA THR A 88 -2.75 6.15 10.77
C THR A 88 -1.93 6.04 9.48
N LEU A 89 -1.96 7.05 8.60
CA LEU A 89 -1.15 7.04 7.38
C LEU A 89 0.35 6.95 7.67
N ARG A 90 0.82 7.70 8.67
CA ARG A 90 2.22 7.67 9.10
C ARG A 90 2.63 6.29 9.61
N GLU A 91 1.81 5.67 10.45
CA GLU A 91 2.07 4.33 10.99
C GLU A 91 2.12 3.27 9.89
N VAL A 92 1.19 3.32 8.93
CA VAL A 92 1.21 2.43 7.77
C VAL A 92 2.52 2.57 7.00
N ALA A 93 2.96 3.78 6.69
CA ALA A 93 4.20 4.01 5.95
C ALA A 93 5.45 3.51 6.71
N LEU A 94 5.48 3.65 8.03
CA LEU A 94 6.59 3.19 8.87
C LEU A 94 6.60 1.67 9.02
N SER A 95 5.44 1.05 9.24
CA SER A 95 5.30 -0.40 9.40
C SER A 95 5.57 -1.15 8.10
N PHE A 96 5.25 -0.54 6.96
CA PHE A 96 5.44 -1.12 5.65
C PHE A 96 6.91 -1.42 5.35
N GLU A 97 7.83 -0.51 5.66
CA GLU A 97 9.27 -0.72 5.49
C GLU A 97 9.78 -1.93 6.28
N GLY A 98 9.39 -2.04 7.56
CA GLY A 98 9.76 -3.18 8.41
C GLY A 98 9.14 -4.49 7.92
N GLY A 99 7.94 -4.45 7.35
CA GLY A 99 7.29 -5.58 6.71
C GLY A 99 8.05 -6.08 5.49
N ILE A 100 8.51 -5.17 4.62
CA ILE A 100 9.29 -5.51 3.42
C ILE A 100 10.62 -6.17 3.78
N GLN A 101 11.32 -5.70 4.82
CA GLN A 101 12.56 -6.35 5.28
C GLN A 101 12.31 -7.81 5.71
N LYS A 102 11.21 -8.08 6.40
CA LYS A 102 10.83 -9.45 6.78
C LYS A 102 10.48 -10.30 5.56
N LEU A 103 9.86 -9.71 4.55
CA LEU A 103 9.54 -10.38 3.28
C LEU A 103 10.83 -10.83 2.57
N GLU A 104 11.82 -9.94 2.44
CA GLU A 104 13.14 -10.26 1.86
C GLU A 104 13.86 -11.37 2.67
N GLN A 105 13.87 -11.29 4.00
CA GLN A 105 14.48 -12.30 4.87
C GLN A 105 13.82 -13.68 4.73
N ALA A 106 12.54 -13.71 4.46
CA ALA A 106 11.80 -14.95 4.21
C ALA A 106 12.01 -15.52 2.78
N GLY A 107 12.80 -14.83 1.94
CA GLY A 107 13.12 -15.25 0.58
C GLY A 107 12.01 -15.00 -0.43
N PHE A 108 11.09 -14.09 -0.13
CA PHE A 108 10.05 -13.65 -1.06
C PHE A 108 10.57 -12.53 -1.99
N SER A 109 9.95 -12.40 -3.16
CA SER A 109 10.17 -11.25 -4.03
C SER A 109 9.67 -9.98 -3.33
N ALA A 110 10.48 -8.93 -3.33
CA ALA A 110 10.18 -7.67 -2.67
C ALA A 110 10.37 -6.49 -3.63
N PRO A 111 9.63 -5.39 -3.47
CA PRO A 111 9.82 -4.19 -4.27
C PRO A 111 11.20 -3.57 -4.00
N SER A 112 11.65 -2.71 -4.92
CA SER A 112 12.95 -2.06 -4.76
C SER A 112 13.00 -1.21 -3.48
N LYS A 113 14.15 -1.18 -2.81
CA LYS A 113 14.34 -0.33 -1.63
C LYS A 113 14.10 1.16 -1.94
N ALA A 114 14.36 1.57 -3.19
CA ALA A 114 14.10 2.92 -3.64
C ALA A 114 12.60 3.23 -3.69
N SER A 115 11.77 2.32 -4.24
CA SER A 115 10.31 2.49 -4.30
C SER A 115 9.69 2.54 -2.89
N VAL A 116 10.15 1.68 -1.97
CA VAL A 116 9.70 1.68 -0.57
C VAL A 116 10.10 2.97 0.15
N ALA A 117 11.34 3.43 -0.03
CA ALA A 117 11.83 4.69 0.55
C ALA A 117 11.10 5.91 -0.04
N ASN A 118 10.80 5.90 -1.35
CA ASN A 118 10.03 6.95 -2.01
C ASN A 118 8.60 7.01 -1.45
N PHE A 119 7.91 5.89 -1.33
CA PHE A 119 6.59 5.83 -0.72
C PHE A 119 6.61 6.39 0.71
N LYS A 120 7.50 5.88 1.58
CA LYS A 120 7.63 6.36 2.97
C LYS A 120 7.90 7.86 3.03
N SER A 121 8.88 8.37 2.26
CA SER A 121 9.23 9.79 2.29
C SER A 121 8.10 10.68 1.79
N SER A 122 7.38 10.26 0.74
CA SER A 122 6.21 10.98 0.22
C SER A 122 5.09 11.07 1.23
N VAL A 123 4.78 9.96 1.92
CA VAL A 123 3.73 9.94 2.97
C VAL A 123 4.12 10.83 4.15
N LEU A 124 5.36 10.76 4.63
CA LEU A 124 5.83 11.59 5.73
C LEU A 124 5.83 13.09 5.38
N ALA A 125 6.26 13.43 4.17
CA ALA A 125 6.20 14.80 3.66
C ALA A 125 4.75 15.30 3.57
N LYS A 126 3.84 14.48 3.05
CA LYS A 126 2.40 14.78 2.99
C LYS A 126 1.83 15.06 4.36
N VAL A 127 2.02 14.15 5.32
CA VAL A 127 1.51 14.32 6.69
C VAL A 127 2.06 15.59 7.33
N SER A 128 3.36 15.88 7.16
CA SER A 128 3.98 17.09 7.68
C SER A 128 3.39 18.37 7.06
N CYS A 129 3.18 18.39 5.74
CA CYS A 129 2.51 19.50 5.06
C CYS A 129 1.09 19.73 5.55
N LEU A 130 0.32 18.65 5.74
CA LEU A 130 -1.05 18.72 6.23
C LEU A 130 -1.13 19.24 7.66
N GLN A 131 -0.26 18.75 8.54
CA GLN A 131 -0.18 19.23 9.93
C GLN A 131 0.12 20.73 9.97
N ARG A 132 1.08 21.19 9.16
CA ARG A 132 1.41 22.60 9.06
C ARG A 132 0.21 23.40 8.54
N TYR A 133 -0.41 22.96 7.44
CA TYR A 133 -1.60 23.61 6.90
C TYR A 133 -2.74 23.72 7.93
N LEU A 134 -3.04 22.66 8.66
CA LEU A 134 -4.06 22.63 9.69
C LEU A 134 -3.76 23.64 10.80
N SER A 135 -2.52 23.71 11.27
CA SER A 135 -2.08 24.66 12.29
C SER A 135 -2.17 26.12 11.81
N GLU A 136 -1.69 26.38 10.60
CA GLU A 136 -1.76 27.73 10.00
C GLU A 136 -3.21 28.16 9.72
N ARG A 137 -4.05 27.23 9.28
CA ARG A 137 -5.48 27.47 9.04
C ARG A 137 -6.23 27.79 10.35
N SER A 138 -5.95 27.06 11.41
CA SER A 138 -6.50 27.34 12.74
C SER A 138 -6.09 28.71 13.24
N ALA A 139 -4.81 29.04 13.16
CA ALA A 139 -4.31 30.37 13.56
C ALA A 139 -4.91 31.50 12.69
N TRP A 140 -5.21 31.23 11.44
CA TRP A 140 -5.89 32.17 10.56
C TRP A 140 -7.35 32.40 11.00
N PHE A 141 -8.06 31.35 11.38
CA PHE A 141 -9.44 31.49 11.94
C PHE A 141 -9.47 32.29 13.23
N ASP A 142 -8.51 32.08 14.13
CA ASP A 142 -8.39 32.87 15.36
C ASP A 142 -8.19 34.37 15.08
N GLU A 143 -7.40 34.70 14.07
CA GLU A 143 -7.21 36.09 13.64
C GLU A 143 -8.46 36.66 12.95
N LEU A 144 -9.14 35.86 12.15
CA LEU A 144 -10.40 36.23 11.51
C LEU A 144 -11.45 36.58 12.54
N GLU A 145 -11.61 35.76 13.58
CA GLU A 145 -12.55 36.02 14.67
C GLU A 145 -12.23 37.32 15.40
N LYS A 146 -10.95 37.61 15.64
CA LYS A 146 -10.56 38.91 16.24
C LYS A 146 -10.90 40.09 15.33
N VAL A 147 -10.79 39.95 14.01
CA VAL A 147 -11.22 40.97 13.05
C VAL A 147 -12.73 41.16 13.13
N TYR A 148 -13.54 40.12 13.15
CA TYR A 148 -14.98 40.23 13.29
C TYR A 148 -15.39 40.93 14.60
N ARG A 149 -14.80 40.60 15.74
CA ARG A 149 -15.04 41.26 17.02
C ARG A 149 -14.69 42.75 16.99
N LEU A 150 -13.58 43.13 16.32
CA LEU A 150 -13.20 44.53 16.14
C LEU A 150 -14.21 45.28 15.24
N MET A 151 -14.77 44.61 14.24
CA MET A 151 -15.83 45.19 13.40
C MET A 151 -17.11 45.45 14.17
N GLU A 152 -17.54 44.53 15.03
CA GLU A 152 -18.71 44.69 15.92
C GLU A 152 -18.53 45.85 16.89
N MET A 153 -17.32 46.03 17.44
CA MET A 153 -17.03 47.13 18.38
C MET A 153 -16.99 48.50 17.71
N ASN A 154 -16.63 48.59 16.45
CA ASN A 154 -16.49 49.84 15.69
C ASN A 154 -17.68 50.06 14.73
N SER A 155 -18.88 49.94 15.21
CA SER A 155 -20.16 49.90 14.49
C SER A 155 -20.47 51.08 13.53
N ALA A 156 -19.53 51.98 13.24
CA ALA A 156 -19.66 53.05 12.28
C ALA A 156 -18.81 52.74 11.06
N GLY A 157 -19.40 52.24 9.97
CA GLY A 157 -18.82 52.25 8.64
C GLY A 157 -18.05 51.01 8.19
N VAL A 158 -18.37 49.82 8.74
CA VAL A 158 -17.81 48.59 8.13
C VAL A 158 -18.53 48.35 6.82
N GLU A 159 -17.76 48.52 5.75
CA GLU A 159 -18.27 48.37 4.40
C GLU A 159 -18.68 46.93 4.10
N LEU A 160 -19.91 46.73 3.63
CA LEU A 160 -20.42 45.44 3.14
C LEU A 160 -19.44 44.67 2.20
N PRO A 161 -18.63 45.35 1.39
CA PRO A 161 -17.58 44.74 0.57
C PRO A 161 -16.52 44.00 1.38
N LEU A 162 -16.07 44.51 2.54
CA LEU A 162 -15.09 43.83 3.39
C LEU A 162 -15.64 42.52 3.97
N MET A 163 -16.90 42.56 4.49
CA MET A 163 -17.55 41.35 5.00
C MET A 163 -17.65 40.26 3.95
N ARG A 164 -18.07 40.60 2.72
CA ARG A 164 -18.13 39.63 1.61
C ARG A 164 -16.77 39.03 1.28
N LYS A 165 -15.71 39.82 1.32
CA LYS A 165 -14.32 39.31 1.10
C LYS A 165 -13.90 38.39 2.25
N LEU A 166 -14.19 38.73 3.49
CA LEU A 166 -13.87 37.88 4.65
C LEU A 166 -14.65 36.56 4.60
N ASP A 167 -15.95 36.59 4.26
CA ASP A 167 -16.76 35.38 4.11
C ASP A 167 -16.24 34.50 2.96
N SER A 168 -15.84 35.10 1.85
CA SER A 168 -15.22 34.36 0.75
C SER A 168 -13.89 33.73 1.17
N ALA A 169 -13.04 34.43 1.91
CA ALA A 169 -11.79 33.89 2.44
C ALA A 169 -12.04 32.78 3.48
N ARG A 170 -13.08 32.93 4.30
CA ARG A 170 -13.57 31.91 5.25
C ARG A 170 -13.98 30.63 4.51
N ALA A 171 -14.69 30.77 3.39
CA ALA A 171 -15.09 29.67 2.53
C ALA A 171 -13.95 29.05 1.70
N GLY A 172 -12.69 29.43 1.96
CA GLY A 172 -11.51 28.82 1.35
C GLY A 172 -11.09 29.43 0.01
N TYR A 173 -11.70 30.51 -0.44
CA TYR A 173 -11.30 31.18 -1.66
C TYR A 173 -10.05 32.05 -1.45
N ALA A 174 -9.18 32.12 -2.47
CA ALA A 174 -8.09 33.08 -2.50
C ALA A 174 -8.68 34.49 -2.76
N VAL A 175 -8.55 35.39 -1.83
CA VAL A 175 -9.10 36.73 -1.91
C VAL A 175 -8.00 37.76 -1.70
N ALA A 176 -7.93 38.76 -2.61
CA ALA A 176 -7.06 39.92 -2.46
C ALA A 176 -7.82 41.10 -1.91
N LEU A 177 -7.10 41.98 -1.21
CA LEU A 177 -7.68 43.16 -0.54
C LEU A 177 -7.87 44.37 -1.46
N ASP A 178 -7.73 44.25 -2.76
CA ASP A 178 -7.71 45.34 -3.71
C ASP A 178 -8.97 46.22 -3.64
N GLY A 179 -8.79 47.52 -3.64
CA GLY A 179 -9.88 48.53 -3.80
C GLY A 179 -10.71 48.82 -2.55
N LEU A 180 -10.22 48.49 -1.35
CA LEU A 180 -10.88 48.84 -0.09
C LEU A 180 -10.11 49.91 0.68
N GLU A 181 -10.70 51.06 0.92
CA GLU A 181 -10.21 52.08 1.85
C GLU A 181 -10.63 51.70 3.27
N LEU A 182 -9.69 51.26 4.10
CA LEU A 182 -9.92 50.86 5.48
C LEU A 182 -9.34 51.88 6.44
N PRO A 183 -9.97 52.10 7.64
CA PRO A 183 -9.37 52.90 8.70
C PRO A 183 -7.97 52.35 9.07
N GLU A 184 -7.01 53.24 9.33
CA GLU A 184 -5.59 52.91 9.53
C GLU A 184 -5.37 51.84 10.64
N ALA A 185 -6.18 51.88 11.70
CA ALA A 185 -6.15 50.91 12.81
C ALA A 185 -6.50 49.47 12.36
N PHE A 186 -7.30 49.35 11.31
CA PHE A 186 -7.75 48.07 10.74
C PHE A 186 -6.83 47.58 9.64
N ASN A 187 -6.25 48.48 8.85
CA ASN A 187 -5.61 48.17 7.60
C ASN A 187 -4.50 47.11 7.75
N LYS A 188 -3.58 47.31 8.67
CA LYS A 188 -2.46 46.36 8.88
C LYS A 188 -2.90 44.96 9.27
N ARG A 189 -3.96 44.83 10.09
CA ARG A 189 -4.42 43.50 10.55
C ARG A 189 -5.18 42.79 9.44
N VAL A 190 -6.01 43.49 8.71
CA VAL A 190 -6.76 42.94 7.56
C VAL A 190 -5.83 42.56 6.43
N GLU A 191 -4.83 43.41 6.08
CA GLU A 191 -3.80 43.07 5.11
C GLU A 191 -3.05 41.81 5.49
N SER A 192 -2.62 41.67 6.76
CA SER A 192 -1.95 40.48 7.25
C SER A 192 -2.81 39.23 7.11
N LEU A 193 -4.12 39.35 7.42
CA LEU A 193 -5.08 38.25 7.33
C LEU A 193 -5.25 37.77 5.88
N PHE A 194 -5.42 38.71 4.93
CA PHE A 194 -5.56 38.35 3.50
C PHE A 194 -4.27 37.82 2.92
N LYS A 195 -3.11 38.34 3.30
CA LYS A 195 -1.81 37.79 2.91
C LYS A 195 -1.67 36.33 3.36
N LYS A 196 -1.99 36.04 4.63
CA LYS A 196 -1.99 34.66 5.16
C LYS A 196 -2.99 33.77 4.41
N ASN A 197 -4.16 34.27 4.01
CA ASN A 197 -5.11 33.52 3.19
C ASN A 197 -4.51 33.12 1.84
N LEU A 198 -3.79 34.01 1.16
CA LEU A 198 -3.10 33.70 -0.08
C LEU A 198 -1.97 32.69 0.11
N ASP A 199 -1.22 32.79 1.22
CA ASP A 199 -0.17 31.84 1.57
C ASP A 199 -0.76 30.44 1.82
N LEU A 200 -1.87 30.34 2.54
CA LEU A 200 -2.61 29.10 2.76
C LEU A 200 -3.13 28.49 1.45
N HIS A 201 -3.65 29.32 0.55
CA HIS A 201 -4.12 28.85 -0.74
C HIS A 201 -2.96 28.34 -1.62
N SER A 202 -1.81 29.01 -1.57
CA SER A 202 -0.60 28.56 -2.24
C SER A 202 -0.08 27.23 -1.66
N ALA A 203 -0.06 27.09 -0.33
CA ALA A 203 0.32 25.84 0.34
C ALA A 203 -0.61 24.69 -0.06
N TRP A 204 -1.92 24.96 -0.16
CA TRP A 204 -2.89 23.96 -0.62
C TRP A 204 -2.64 23.52 -2.07
N LYS A 205 -2.31 24.46 -2.98
CA LYS A 205 -1.98 24.12 -4.36
C LYS A 205 -0.73 23.24 -4.49
N GLN A 206 0.29 23.50 -3.68
CA GLN A 206 1.47 22.64 -3.62
C GLN A 206 1.13 21.21 -3.17
N PHE A 207 0.10 21.10 -2.36
CA PHE A 207 -0.39 19.84 -1.85
C PHE A 207 -1.17 19.02 -2.89
N ASP A 208 -1.95 19.66 -3.78
CA ASP A 208 -2.68 19.01 -4.89
C ASP A 208 -1.75 18.31 -5.91
N ASN A 209 -0.45 18.68 -5.93
CA ASN A 209 0.58 18.03 -6.74
C ASN A 209 1.27 16.86 -6.02
N ASP A 210 0.63 16.26 -5.04
CA ASP A 210 1.18 15.18 -4.23
C ASP A 210 1.46 13.91 -5.03
N LYS A 211 2.67 13.40 -4.89
CA LYS A 211 3.16 12.19 -5.56
C LYS A 211 2.92 10.91 -4.75
N THR A 212 2.28 10.97 -3.58
CA THR A 212 2.05 9.79 -2.74
C THR A 212 1.18 8.74 -3.41
N LEU A 213 0.17 9.17 -4.17
CA LEU A 213 -0.70 8.25 -4.90
C LEU A 213 0.12 7.45 -5.92
N SER A 214 0.95 8.13 -6.71
CA SER A 214 1.83 7.47 -7.69
C SER A 214 2.80 6.48 -7.04
N ALA A 215 3.38 6.82 -5.89
CA ALA A 215 4.29 5.93 -5.17
C ALA A 215 3.55 4.72 -4.58
N SER A 216 2.32 4.89 -4.08
CA SER A 216 1.50 3.76 -3.61
C SER A 216 1.04 2.86 -4.76
N ASP A 217 0.70 3.44 -5.92
CA ASP A 217 0.30 2.69 -7.12
C ASP A 217 1.45 1.83 -7.65
N GLU A 218 2.68 2.34 -7.66
CA GLU A 218 3.87 1.57 -8.04
C GLU A 218 4.04 0.32 -7.17
N LEU A 219 3.92 0.47 -5.85
CA LEU A 219 4.00 -0.65 -4.92
C LEU A 219 2.81 -1.61 -5.07
N LEU A 220 1.61 -1.08 -5.23
CA LEU A 220 0.40 -1.87 -5.43
C LEU A 220 0.51 -2.72 -6.71
N HIS A 221 0.96 -2.12 -7.80
CA HIS A 221 1.20 -2.83 -9.05
C HIS A 221 2.22 -3.97 -8.89
N PHE A 222 3.33 -3.71 -8.20
CA PHE A 222 4.32 -4.74 -7.89
C PHE A 222 3.68 -5.93 -7.17
N PHE A 223 2.97 -5.69 -6.06
CA PHE A 223 2.36 -6.77 -5.27
C PHE A 223 1.23 -7.49 -6.00
N GLN A 224 0.46 -6.78 -6.82
CA GLN A 224 -0.57 -7.41 -7.67
C GLN A 224 0.06 -8.36 -8.69
N MET A 225 1.15 -7.94 -9.35
CA MET A 225 1.86 -8.78 -10.32
C MET A 225 2.46 -10.02 -9.67
N GLU A 226 3.11 -9.89 -8.51
CA GLU A 226 3.65 -11.03 -7.78
C GLU A 226 2.53 -11.96 -7.28
N ASN A 227 1.42 -11.40 -6.79
CA ASN A 227 0.26 -12.19 -6.36
C ASN A 227 -0.33 -13.01 -7.52
N VAL A 228 -0.47 -12.42 -8.71
CA VAL A 228 -0.95 -13.13 -9.92
C VAL A 228 0.02 -14.24 -10.34
N LYS A 229 1.32 -14.01 -10.29
CA LYS A 229 2.34 -15.04 -10.58
C LYS A 229 2.19 -16.22 -9.62
N GLU A 230 2.07 -15.95 -8.32
CA GLU A 230 1.94 -16.97 -7.29
C GLU A 230 0.62 -17.76 -7.40
N ILE A 231 -0.50 -17.09 -7.71
CA ILE A 231 -1.77 -17.77 -8.00
C ILE A 231 -1.60 -18.71 -9.20
N SER A 232 -0.95 -18.24 -10.27
CA SER A 232 -0.70 -19.06 -11.45
C SER A 232 0.18 -20.28 -11.16
N LEU A 233 1.21 -20.11 -10.33
CA LEU A 233 2.07 -21.21 -9.89
C LEU A 233 1.32 -22.19 -8.97
N SER A 234 0.57 -21.68 -8.00
CA SER A 234 -0.20 -22.50 -7.07
C SER A 234 -1.27 -23.34 -7.77
N ALA A 235 -1.83 -22.88 -8.89
CA ALA A 235 -2.76 -23.64 -9.71
C ALA A 235 -2.07 -24.77 -10.52
N LYS A 236 -0.81 -24.58 -10.93
CA LYS A 236 -0.04 -25.57 -11.72
C LYS A 236 0.55 -26.68 -10.84
N VAL A 237 0.89 -26.39 -9.59
CA VAL A 237 1.51 -27.36 -8.67
C VAL A 237 0.61 -28.57 -8.40
N PRO A 238 -0.69 -28.42 -8.05
CA PRO A 238 -1.59 -29.57 -7.86
C PRO A 238 -1.75 -30.41 -9.12
N LEU A 239 -1.77 -29.78 -10.31
CA LEU A 239 -1.86 -30.48 -11.59
C LEU A 239 -0.61 -31.31 -11.83
N ALA A 240 0.60 -30.76 -11.63
CA ALA A 240 1.84 -31.46 -11.74
C ALA A 240 1.94 -32.62 -10.72
N PHE A 241 1.48 -32.38 -9.48
CA PHE A 241 1.43 -33.40 -8.44
C PHE A 241 0.51 -34.56 -8.84
N TYR A 242 -0.67 -34.25 -9.40
CA TYR A 242 -1.60 -35.26 -9.89
C TYR A 242 -0.99 -36.11 -11.01
N PHE A 243 -0.38 -35.48 -12.03
CA PHE A 243 0.28 -36.20 -13.12
C PHE A 243 1.43 -37.09 -12.64
N LEU A 244 2.29 -36.60 -11.77
CA LEU A 244 3.41 -37.36 -11.20
C LEU A 244 2.90 -38.55 -10.35
N SER A 245 1.83 -38.35 -9.56
CA SER A 245 1.24 -39.43 -8.78
C SER A 245 0.63 -40.52 -9.67
N LEU A 246 -0.01 -40.13 -10.78
CA LEU A 246 -0.55 -41.05 -11.77
C LEU A 246 0.56 -41.86 -12.45
N VAL A 247 1.66 -41.24 -12.85
CA VAL A 247 2.84 -41.89 -13.43
C VAL A 247 3.43 -42.87 -12.41
N LEU A 248 3.57 -42.48 -11.16
CA LEU A 248 4.06 -43.36 -10.08
C LEU A 248 3.16 -44.60 -9.92
N LEU A 249 1.84 -44.38 -9.93
CA LEU A 249 0.86 -45.46 -9.79
C LEU A 249 0.94 -46.42 -10.98
N LEU A 250 1.04 -45.91 -12.20
CA LEU A 250 1.24 -46.75 -13.41
C LEU A 250 2.57 -47.52 -13.38
N ALA A 251 3.63 -46.86 -12.95
CA ALA A 251 4.97 -47.50 -12.84
C ALA A 251 4.96 -48.65 -11.80
N THR A 252 4.32 -48.42 -10.63
CA THR A 252 4.19 -49.46 -9.59
C THR A 252 3.30 -50.59 -10.04
N PHE A 253 2.17 -50.30 -10.73
CA PHE A 253 1.29 -51.33 -11.28
C PHE A 253 2.01 -52.21 -12.32
N PHE A 254 2.73 -51.57 -13.26
CA PHE A 254 3.52 -52.28 -14.26
C PHE A 254 4.60 -53.16 -13.61
N PHE A 255 5.26 -52.67 -12.57
CA PHE A 255 6.26 -53.42 -11.82
C PHE A 255 5.66 -54.67 -11.17
N ILE A 256 4.49 -54.56 -10.51
CA ILE A 256 3.80 -55.69 -9.88
C ILE A 256 3.38 -56.72 -10.90
N PHE A 257 2.87 -56.30 -12.07
CA PHE A 257 2.48 -57.22 -13.15
C PHE A 257 3.65 -57.97 -13.71
N LYS A 258 4.77 -57.28 -13.97
CA LYS A 258 5.97 -57.89 -14.50
C LYS A 258 6.68 -58.81 -13.51
N SER A 259 6.54 -58.58 -12.23
CA SER A 259 7.10 -59.44 -11.17
C SER A 259 6.32 -60.74 -10.98
N LYS A 260 5.09 -60.84 -11.53
CA LYS A 260 4.23 -62.05 -11.44
C LYS A 260 4.33 -62.96 -12.68
N GLN A 261 4.98 -62.48 -13.75
CA GLN A 261 5.37 -63.29 -14.92
C GLN A 261 6.78 -63.81 -14.79
#